data_b859ec306979a5e992f6a4d3d9575295
#
_entry.id   b859ec306979a5e992f6a4d3d9575295
#
_cell.length_a   1.000
_cell.length_b   1.000
_cell.length_c   1.000
_cell.angle_alpha   90.00
_cell.angle_beta   90.00
_cell.angle_gamma   90.00
#
_symmetry.space_group_name_H-M   'P 1'
#
loop_
_entity.id
_entity.type
_entity.pdbx_description
1 polymer ?
#
loop_
_entity_poly.entity_id
_entity_poly.type
_entity_poly.pdbx_seq_one_letter_code
_entity_poly.pdbx_strand_id
1 'polypeptide(L)'
;MKNHFIGLVFAFFSVQSVAMNHGQHMNHNAKPTAFEQVTADGITFSNFQARASIGRMPNSGAYGEIRSTSIDRLIKAKSPVASVVELHEHINDNGVMRMREVKAGLAINPSTPMVMKPGGYHIMLIGLKAPLEAGTTIDLSLEFESGKTFDLTVPVVSIKTMHY
;
A
#
# COMPACT_ATOMS: atom_id res chain seq x y z
N MET A 1 -6.99 37.41 80.03
CA MET A 1 -5.85 36.56 79.77
C MET A 1 -6.36 35.27 79.14
N LYS A 2 -6.39 35.18 77.82
CA LYS A 2 -6.84 33.97 77.08
C LYS A 2 -5.82 33.74 75.97
N ASN A 3 -5.02 32.69 76.13
CA ASN A 3 -4.03 32.29 75.15
C ASN A 3 -4.75 31.48 74.08
N HIS A 4 -4.62 31.92 72.82
CA HIS A 4 -5.06 31.16 71.67
C HIS A 4 -3.85 30.48 71.03
N PHE A 5 -3.81 29.16 71.13
CA PHE A 5 -2.84 28.31 70.44
C PHE A 5 -3.37 28.13 69.02
N ILE A 6 -2.62 28.63 68.03
CA ILE A 6 -2.87 28.39 66.63
C ILE A 6 -2.02 27.18 66.21
N GLY A 7 -2.75 26.04 65.99
CA GLY A 7 -2.16 24.84 65.46
C GLY A 7 -1.90 24.95 63.97
N LEU A 8 -0.63 24.85 63.56
CA LEU A 8 -0.18 24.82 62.20
C LEU A 8 -0.32 23.40 61.64
N VAL A 9 -1.29 23.19 60.76
CA VAL A 9 -1.46 21.91 60.03
C VAL A 9 -0.55 21.91 58.81
N PHE A 10 0.49 21.10 58.83
CA PHE A 10 1.30 20.81 57.67
C PHE A 10 0.57 19.76 56.78
N ALA A 11 0.03 20.18 55.65
CA ALA A 11 -0.43 19.28 54.63
C ALA A 11 0.74 18.76 53.82
N PHE A 12 1.06 17.49 53.96
CA PHE A 12 1.98 16.78 53.10
C PHE A 12 1.35 16.54 51.73
N PHE A 13 1.73 17.33 50.73
CA PHE A 13 1.44 17.03 49.35
C PHE A 13 2.37 15.89 48.87
N SER A 14 1.82 14.71 48.79
CA SER A 14 2.47 13.56 48.12
C SER A 14 2.46 13.79 46.61
N VAL A 15 3.63 14.12 46.07
CA VAL A 15 3.84 14.20 44.62
C VAL A 15 3.99 12.78 44.10
N GLN A 16 2.92 12.23 43.54
CA GLN A 16 3.00 10.98 42.79
C GLN A 16 3.69 11.27 41.44
N SER A 17 4.90 10.80 41.31
CA SER A 17 5.63 10.76 40.04
C SER A 17 4.91 9.81 39.10
N VAL A 18 4.19 10.35 38.11
CA VAL A 18 3.72 9.57 36.98
C VAL A 18 4.95 9.22 36.14
N ALA A 19 5.39 7.98 36.23
CA ALA A 19 6.38 7.44 35.33
C ALA A 19 5.77 7.44 33.91
N MET A 20 6.19 8.41 33.09
CA MET A 20 5.95 8.37 31.65
C MET A 20 6.72 7.18 31.09
N ASN A 21 6.01 6.12 30.76
CA ASN A 21 6.54 5.00 30.00
C ASN A 21 6.84 5.46 28.57
N HIS A 22 8.00 6.10 28.37
CA HIS A 22 8.57 6.38 27.07
C HIS A 22 9.26 5.12 26.59
N GLY A 23 8.72 4.48 25.59
CA GLY A 23 9.47 3.42 24.93
C GLY A 23 8.63 2.35 24.24
N GLN A 24 7.64 2.73 23.46
CA GLN A 24 7.38 1.90 22.30
C GLN A 24 8.36 2.33 21.21
N HIS A 25 9.54 1.74 21.23
CA HIS A 25 10.40 1.70 20.07
C HIS A 25 9.61 0.93 18.98
N MET A 26 8.92 1.67 18.12
CA MET A 26 8.47 1.11 16.85
C MET A 26 9.73 0.61 16.15
N ASN A 27 9.83 -0.69 16.02
CA ASN A 27 10.92 -1.35 15.31
C ASN A 27 10.74 -1.07 13.81
N HIS A 28 11.25 0.07 13.33
CA HIS A 28 11.21 0.50 11.93
C HIS A 28 12.00 -0.42 10.99
N ASN A 29 12.54 -1.54 11.49
CA ASN A 29 13.28 -2.52 10.71
C ASN A 29 12.49 -3.80 10.39
N ALA A 30 11.20 -3.86 10.68
CA ALA A 30 10.38 -4.97 10.20
C ALA A 30 10.19 -4.78 8.68
N LYS A 31 10.92 -5.57 7.90
CA LYS A 31 10.80 -5.67 6.44
C LYS A 31 9.35 -6.01 6.10
N PRO A 32 8.61 -5.16 5.36
CA PRO A 32 7.21 -5.44 5.07
C PRO A 32 7.11 -6.70 4.22
N THR A 33 6.54 -7.75 4.79
CA THR A 33 6.37 -9.06 4.13
C THR A 33 5.02 -9.21 3.46
N ALA A 34 4.06 -8.38 3.84
CA ALA A 34 2.70 -8.40 3.29
C ALA A 34 2.14 -6.97 3.19
N PHE A 35 1.20 -6.78 2.28
CA PHE A 35 0.43 -5.54 2.14
C PHE A 35 -0.64 -5.47 3.23
N GLU A 36 -0.66 -4.37 3.96
CA GLU A 36 -1.74 -4.09 4.89
C GLU A 36 -2.95 -3.57 4.10
N GLN A 37 -4.13 -4.17 4.32
CA GLN A 37 -5.35 -3.77 3.64
C GLN A 37 -5.71 -2.32 3.96
N VAL A 38 -5.97 -1.53 2.92
CA VAL A 38 -6.38 -0.12 3.03
C VAL A 38 -7.82 0.02 2.57
N THR A 39 -8.66 0.71 3.35
CA THR A 39 -10.03 1.07 2.97
C THR A 39 -10.24 2.56 3.15
N ALA A 40 -10.59 3.25 2.09
CA ALA A 40 -10.91 4.68 2.09
C ALA A 40 -11.92 5.01 0.99
N ASP A 41 -12.81 5.96 1.24
CA ASP A 41 -13.81 6.48 0.30
C ASP A 41 -14.64 5.41 -0.43
N GLY A 42 -14.95 4.31 0.25
CA GLY A 42 -15.71 3.18 -0.30
C GLY A 42 -14.91 2.27 -1.23
N ILE A 43 -13.59 2.43 -1.30
CA ILE A 43 -12.67 1.56 -2.04
C ILE A 43 -11.77 0.83 -1.05
N THR A 44 -11.61 -0.48 -1.26
CA THR A 44 -10.73 -1.34 -0.47
C THR A 44 -9.65 -1.92 -1.38
N PHE A 45 -8.42 -1.76 -0.96
CA PHE A 45 -7.22 -2.31 -1.59
C PHE A 45 -6.70 -3.47 -0.73
N SER A 46 -6.47 -4.63 -1.34
CA SER A 46 -5.96 -5.81 -0.66
C SER A 46 -4.94 -6.56 -1.51
N ASN A 47 -4.07 -7.32 -0.86
CA ASN A 47 -3.09 -8.20 -1.51
C ASN A 47 -2.17 -7.50 -2.53
N PHE A 48 -1.94 -6.17 -2.37
CA PHE A 48 -1.04 -5.47 -3.27
C PHE A 48 0.40 -5.93 -3.06
N GLN A 49 1.09 -6.20 -4.16
CA GLN A 49 2.48 -6.63 -4.18
C GLN A 49 3.14 -6.26 -5.51
N ALA A 50 4.38 -5.83 -5.47
CA ALA A 50 5.22 -5.62 -6.64
C ALA A 50 6.20 -6.78 -6.78
N ARG A 51 6.46 -7.22 -8.00
CA ARG A 51 7.42 -8.28 -8.27
C ARG A 51 8.84 -7.73 -8.21
N ALA A 52 9.74 -8.40 -7.48
CA ALA A 52 11.16 -8.10 -7.53
C ALA A 52 11.70 -8.25 -8.97
N SER A 53 12.57 -7.34 -9.38
CA SER A 53 13.19 -7.44 -10.70
C SER A 53 14.20 -8.58 -10.75
N ILE A 54 14.34 -9.20 -11.94
CA ILE A 54 15.32 -10.26 -12.18
C ILE A 54 16.55 -9.62 -12.82
N GLY A 55 17.65 -9.60 -12.09
CA GLY A 55 18.89 -9.00 -12.58
C GLY A 55 18.70 -7.52 -12.95
N ARG A 56 19.12 -7.14 -14.16
CA ARG A 56 18.99 -5.77 -14.69
C ARG A 56 17.79 -5.58 -15.62
N MET A 57 16.75 -6.41 -15.49
CA MET A 57 15.55 -6.24 -16.31
C MET A 57 14.90 -4.88 -15.99
N PRO A 58 14.62 -4.06 -17.04
CA PRO A 58 14.15 -2.70 -16.85
C PRO A 58 12.67 -2.62 -16.51
N ASN A 59 11.96 -3.74 -16.44
CA ASN A 59 10.52 -3.79 -16.27
C ASN A 59 10.12 -4.76 -15.16
N SER A 60 9.03 -4.40 -14.47
CA SER A 60 8.38 -5.26 -13.50
C SER A 60 6.86 -5.04 -13.51
N GLY A 61 6.14 -5.71 -12.61
CA GLY A 61 4.70 -5.57 -12.47
C GLY A 61 4.27 -5.49 -11.03
N ALA A 62 3.13 -4.81 -10.80
CA ALA A 62 2.44 -4.82 -9.54
C ALA A 62 1.03 -5.41 -9.71
N TYR A 63 0.55 -6.05 -8.68
CA TYR A 63 -0.67 -6.85 -8.64
C TYR A 63 -1.41 -6.56 -7.35
N GLY A 64 -2.68 -6.92 -7.29
CA GLY A 64 -3.50 -6.72 -6.11
C GLY A 64 -4.98 -6.82 -6.43
N GLU A 65 -5.80 -6.57 -5.43
CA GLU A 65 -7.25 -6.63 -5.55
C GLU A 65 -7.85 -5.28 -5.14
N ILE A 66 -8.82 -4.80 -5.92
CA ILE A 66 -9.60 -3.59 -5.64
C ILE A 66 -11.07 -3.96 -5.55
N ARG A 67 -11.71 -3.61 -4.43
CA ARG A 67 -13.16 -3.65 -4.22
C ARG A 67 -13.70 -2.25 -4.10
N SER A 68 -14.89 -2.00 -4.61
CA SER A 68 -15.56 -0.71 -4.45
C SER A 68 -17.02 -0.92 -4.07
N THR A 69 -17.59 0.00 -3.32
CA THR A 69 -19.03 0.04 -3.01
C THR A 69 -19.86 0.64 -4.14
N SER A 70 -19.21 1.25 -5.14
CA SER A 70 -19.84 1.86 -6.32
C SER A 70 -19.10 1.48 -7.59
N ILE A 71 -19.76 1.64 -8.73
CA ILE A 71 -19.10 1.50 -10.05
C ILE A 71 -18.07 2.62 -10.18
N ASP A 72 -16.87 2.27 -10.60
CA ASP A 72 -15.76 3.20 -10.86
C ASP A 72 -14.82 2.59 -11.91
N ARG A 73 -13.73 3.27 -12.21
CA ARG A 73 -12.71 2.81 -13.15
C ARG A 73 -11.34 3.30 -12.70
N LEU A 74 -10.40 2.39 -12.56
CA LEU A 74 -8.99 2.76 -12.40
C LEU A 74 -8.46 3.21 -13.77
N ILE A 75 -8.18 4.50 -13.91
CA ILE A 75 -7.78 5.09 -15.20
C ILE A 75 -6.27 5.31 -15.31
N LYS A 76 -5.55 5.39 -14.19
CA LYS A 76 -4.12 5.65 -14.19
C LYS A 76 -3.43 5.12 -12.95
N ALA A 77 -2.19 4.71 -13.12
CA ALA A 77 -1.27 4.42 -12.03
C ALA A 77 0.04 5.20 -12.25
N LYS A 78 0.70 5.58 -11.15
CA LYS A 78 2.00 6.26 -11.14
C LYS A 78 2.89 5.64 -10.07
N SER A 79 4.20 5.68 -10.29
CA SER A 79 5.19 5.30 -9.29
C SER A 79 6.52 6.03 -9.55
N PRO A 80 7.21 6.51 -8.51
CA PRO A 80 8.51 7.14 -8.68
C PRO A 80 9.62 6.18 -9.12
N VAL A 81 9.42 4.86 -8.99
CA VAL A 81 10.43 3.83 -9.29
C VAL A 81 10.58 3.51 -10.78
N ALA A 82 9.62 3.92 -11.62
CA ALA A 82 9.60 3.63 -13.04
C ALA A 82 9.46 4.92 -13.87
N SER A 83 9.92 4.89 -15.12
CA SER A 83 9.77 6.01 -16.05
C SER A 83 8.36 6.12 -16.59
N VAL A 84 7.70 4.96 -16.81
CA VAL A 84 6.33 4.85 -17.29
C VAL A 84 5.60 3.79 -16.48
N VAL A 85 4.34 4.04 -16.15
CA VAL A 85 3.46 3.10 -15.47
C VAL A 85 2.15 3.00 -16.25
N GLU A 86 1.78 1.79 -16.64
CA GLU A 86 0.63 1.52 -17.49
C GLU A 86 -0.25 0.41 -16.90
N LEU A 87 -1.54 0.45 -17.21
CA LEU A 87 -2.47 -0.63 -16.92
C LEU A 87 -2.46 -1.62 -18.08
N HIS A 88 -2.13 -2.87 -17.83
CA HIS A 88 -1.98 -3.90 -18.85
C HIS A 88 -2.91 -5.09 -18.61
N GLU A 89 -3.18 -5.82 -19.67
CA GLU A 89 -3.82 -7.14 -19.65
C GLU A 89 -3.03 -8.14 -20.48
N HIS A 90 -3.14 -9.42 -20.09
CA HIS A 90 -2.72 -10.51 -20.97
C HIS A 90 -3.91 -10.95 -21.82
N ILE A 91 -3.68 -11.03 -23.13
CA ILE A 91 -4.63 -11.57 -24.10
C ILE A 91 -4.04 -12.80 -24.77
N ASN A 92 -4.90 -13.77 -25.11
CA ASN A 92 -4.53 -14.87 -25.98
C ASN A 92 -4.90 -14.50 -27.42
N ASP A 93 -3.90 -14.25 -28.26
CA ASP A 93 -4.05 -13.94 -29.68
C ASP A 93 -3.63 -15.16 -30.49
N ASN A 94 -4.60 -15.98 -30.90
CA ASN A 94 -4.39 -17.21 -31.67
C ASN A 94 -3.38 -18.18 -31.04
N GLY A 95 -3.43 -18.37 -29.72
CA GLY A 95 -2.52 -19.25 -28.98
C GLY A 95 -1.22 -18.59 -28.52
N VAL A 96 -1.00 -17.33 -28.89
CA VAL A 96 0.14 -16.55 -28.43
C VAL A 96 -0.30 -15.58 -27.32
N MET A 97 0.31 -15.70 -26.15
CA MET A 97 0.05 -14.77 -25.04
C MET A 97 0.77 -13.44 -25.32
N ARG A 98 0.00 -12.36 -25.35
CA ARG A 98 0.50 -11.00 -25.55
C ARG A 98 0.07 -10.11 -24.39
N MET A 99 0.89 -9.14 -24.05
CA MET A 99 0.51 -8.04 -23.16
C MET A 99 0.05 -6.84 -23.97
N ARG A 100 -1.04 -6.21 -23.52
CA ARG A 100 -1.61 -5.03 -24.15
C ARG A 100 -1.95 -3.99 -23.08
N GLU A 101 -1.66 -2.73 -23.37
CA GLU A 101 -2.12 -1.61 -22.56
C GLU A 101 -3.64 -1.46 -22.63
N VAL A 102 -4.28 -1.27 -21.49
CA VAL A 102 -5.72 -1.00 -21.34
C VAL A 102 -5.94 0.49 -21.18
N LYS A 103 -5.86 1.23 -22.30
CA LYS A 103 -5.99 2.70 -22.30
C LYS A 103 -7.32 3.21 -21.76
N ALA A 104 -8.38 2.40 -21.87
CA ALA A 104 -9.69 2.73 -21.32
C ALA A 104 -9.74 2.60 -19.78
N GLY A 105 -8.67 2.11 -19.13
CA GLY A 105 -8.66 1.81 -17.71
C GLY A 105 -9.39 0.52 -17.34
N LEU A 106 -9.29 0.12 -16.07
CA LEU A 106 -9.86 -1.12 -15.55
C LEU A 106 -11.19 -0.83 -14.84
N ALA A 107 -12.27 -1.40 -15.34
CA ALA A 107 -13.61 -1.24 -14.75
C ALA A 107 -13.69 -1.92 -13.38
N ILE A 108 -14.28 -1.24 -12.41
CA ILE A 108 -14.51 -1.74 -11.06
C ILE A 108 -16.00 -1.80 -10.82
N ASN A 109 -16.48 -2.97 -10.40
CA ASN A 109 -17.88 -3.25 -10.16
C ASN A 109 -18.09 -3.63 -8.68
N PRO A 110 -19.10 -3.08 -8.00
CA PRO A 110 -19.34 -3.40 -6.58
C PRO A 110 -19.62 -4.88 -6.31
N SER A 111 -20.17 -5.61 -7.30
CA SER A 111 -20.51 -7.03 -7.15
C SER A 111 -19.33 -7.97 -7.32
N THR A 112 -18.21 -7.51 -7.90
CA THR A 112 -17.08 -8.37 -8.26
C THR A 112 -15.77 -7.62 -8.05
N PRO A 113 -14.82 -8.21 -7.29
CA PRO A 113 -13.51 -7.58 -7.14
C PRO A 113 -12.77 -7.48 -8.47
N MET A 114 -12.07 -6.37 -8.69
CA MET A 114 -11.08 -6.24 -9.73
C MET A 114 -9.79 -6.92 -9.24
N VAL A 115 -9.42 -8.03 -9.85
CA VAL A 115 -8.24 -8.82 -9.49
C VAL A 115 -7.15 -8.63 -10.54
N MET A 116 -6.03 -8.08 -10.11
CA MET A 116 -4.80 -7.97 -10.90
C MET A 116 -3.84 -9.09 -10.49
N LYS A 117 -3.48 -9.95 -11.45
CA LYS A 117 -2.61 -11.12 -11.23
C LYS A 117 -1.81 -11.46 -12.48
N PRO A 118 -0.70 -12.21 -12.36
CA PRO A 118 0.01 -12.72 -13.52
C PRO A 118 -0.90 -13.49 -14.48
N GLY A 119 -0.73 -13.24 -15.75
CA GLY A 119 -1.59 -13.81 -16.80
C GLY A 119 -2.95 -13.11 -16.95
N GLY A 120 -3.22 -12.06 -16.18
CA GLY A 120 -4.42 -11.23 -16.25
C GLY A 120 -4.08 -9.75 -16.28
N TYR A 121 -4.96 -8.93 -15.68
CA TYR A 121 -4.68 -7.52 -15.48
C TYR A 121 -3.50 -7.31 -14.53
N HIS A 122 -2.74 -6.23 -14.77
CA HIS A 122 -1.65 -5.82 -13.90
C HIS A 122 -1.24 -4.37 -14.14
N ILE A 123 -0.51 -3.80 -13.19
CA ILE A 123 0.15 -2.51 -13.33
C ILE A 123 1.58 -2.79 -13.83
N MET A 124 1.89 -2.35 -15.04
CA MET A 124 3.22 -2.52 -15.64
C MET A 124 4.13 -1.37 -15.24
N LEU A 125 5.29 -1.68 -14.66
CA LEU A 125 6.36 -0.74 -14.32
C LEU A 125 7.43 -0.82 -15.39
N ILE A 126 7.55 0.22 -16.22
CA ILE A 126 8.42 0.25 -17.40
C ILE A 126 9.57 1.24 -17.18
N GLY A 127 10.78 0.83 -17.51
CA GLY A 127 11.96 1.65 -17.34
C GLY A 127 12.26 1.90 -15.86
N LEU A 128 12.45 0.82 -15.09
CA LEU A 128 12.86 0.90 -13.69
C LEU A 128 14.13 1.72 -13.53
N LYS A 129 14.13 2.68 -12.62
CA LYS A 129 15.29 3.54 -12.32
C LYS A 129 16.38 2.80 -11.53
N ALA A 130 15.98 1.76 -10.79
CA ALA A 130 16.85 0.85 -10.05
C ALA A 130 16.18 -0.53 -9.96
N PRO A 131 16.94 -1.62 -9.73
CA PRO A 131 16.37 -2.93 -9.46
C PRO A 131 15.41 -2.89 -8.25
N LEU A 132 14.27 -3.57 -8.37
CA LEU A 132 13.36 -3.78 -7.25
C LEU A 132 13.80 -4.98 -6.44
N GLU A 133 14.20 -4.76 -5.20
CA GLU A 133 14.71 -5.80 -4.30
C GLU A 133 13.59 -6.38 -3.44
N ALA A 134 13.49 -7.70 -3.36
CA ALA A 134 12.52 -8.36 -2.49
C ALA A 134 12.67 -7.92 -1.03
N GLY A 135 11.54 -7.57 -0.40
CA GLY A 135 11.44 -7.08 0.97
C GLY A 135 11.72 -5.60 1.14
N THR A 136 11.78 -4.84 0.06
CA THR A 136 11.62 -3.39 0.07
C THR A 136 10.16 -3.03 -0.21
N THR A 137 9.86 -1.75 -0.31
CA THR A 137 8.55 -1.24 -0.73
C THR A 137 8.70 -0.29 -1.90
N ILE A 138 7.61 -0.10 -2.64
CA ILE A 138 7.43 0.96 -3.63
C ILE A 138 6.17 1.76 -3.34
N ASP A 139 6.12 3.00 -3.78
CA ASP A 139 4.91 3.80 -3.74
C ASP A 139 4.18 3.71 -5.07
N LEU A 140 2.86 3.49 -5.00
CA LEU A 140 1.93 3.54 -6.12
C LEU A 140 0.85 4.58 -5.85
N SER A 141 0.63 5.50 -6.78
CA SER A 141 -0.52 6.40 -6.81
C SER A 141 -1.52 5.90 -7.84
N LEU A 142 -2.77 5.69 -7.44
CA LEU A 142 -3.85 5.17 -8.27
C LEU A 142 -4.91 6.24 -8.46
N GLU A 143 -5.22 6.60 -9.71
CA GLU A 143 -6.22 7.61 -10.07
C GLU A 143 -7.46 6.94 -10.66
N PHE A 144 -8.64 7.33 -10.18
CA PHE A 144 -9.93 6.79 -10.58
C PHE A 144 -10.73 7.80 -11.42
N GLU A 145 -11.63 7.30 -12.26
CA GLU A 145 -12.51 8.11 -13.11
C GLU A 145 -13.42 9.03 -12.28
N SER A 146 -13.79 8.62 -11.07
CA SER A 146 -14.51 9.44 -10.09
C SER A 146 -13.72 10.65 -9.56
N GLY A 147 -12.45 10.80 -9.94
CA GLY A 147 -11.53 11.84 -9.46
C GLY A 147 -10.82 11.49 -8.15
N LYS A 148 -11.09 10.33 -7.57
CA LYS A 148 -10.39 9.85 -6.36
C LYS A 148 -8.96 9.46 -6.70
N THR A 149 -8.04 9.72 -5.77
CA THR A 149 -6.65 9.30 -5.88
C THR A 149 -6.20 8.68 -4.55
N PHE A 150 -5.47 7.57 -4.63
CA PHE A 150 -4.97 6.85 -3.46
C PHE A 150 -3.49 6.56 -3.62
N ASP A 151 -2.73 6.84 -2.56
CA ASP A 151 -1.31 6.51 -2.47
C ASP A 151 -1.14 5.26 -1.60
N LEU A 152 -0.50 4.25 -2.15
CA LEU A 152 -0.28 2.96 -1.51
C LEU A 152 1.21 2.68 -1.39
N THR A 153 1.66 2.22 -0.21
CA THR A 153 3.00 1.65 -0.03
C THR A 153 2.92 0.14 -0.22
N VAL A 154 3.51 -0.36 -1.28
CA VAL A 154 3.35 -1.73 -1.76
C VAL A 154 4.63 -2.54 -1.54
N PRO A 155 4.59 -3.71 -0.86
CA PRO A 155 5.77 -4.55 -0.66
C PRO A 155 6.27 -5.14 -1.98
N VAL A 156 7.59 -5.21 -2.11
CA VAL A 156 8.27 -5.93 -3.18
C VAL A 156 8.53 -7.35 -2.73
N VAL A 157 8.00 -8.32 -3.46
CA VAL A 157 8.13 -9.75 -3.14
C VAL A 157 8.86 -10.51 -4.23
N SER A 158 9.53 -11.61 -3.86
CA SER A 158 10.16 -12.47 -4.85
C SER A 158 9.11 -13.22 -5.64
N ILE A 159 9.41 -13.58 -6.90
CA ILE A 159 8.51 -14.35 -7.76
C ILE A 159 8.09 -15.69 -7.12
N LYS A 160 8.94 -16.25 -6.24
CA LYS A 160 8.69 -17.53 -5.55
C LYS A 160 7.69 -17.40 -4.39
N THR A 161 7.50 -16.20 -3.87
CA THR A 161 6.65 -15.93 -2.69
C THR A 161 5.43 -15.09 -3.01
N MET A 162 5.17 -14.82 -4.29
CA MET A 162 3.95 -14.11 -4.70
C MET A 162 2.73 -15.01 -4.49
N HIS A 163 1.72 -14.46 -3.81
CA HIS A 163 0.43 -15.09 -3.57
C HIS A 163 -0.64 -14.40 -4.42
N TYR A 164 -1.58 -15.19 -5.02
CA TYR A 164 -2.63 -14.69 -5.92
C TYR A 164 -3.98 -15.27 -5.53
#